data_ebaf59d8cd4ab367be832e638de4d1da
#
_entry.id   ebaf59d8cd4ab367be832e638de4d1da
#
_cell.length_a   1.000
_cell.length_b   1.000
_cell.length_c   1.000
_cell.angle_alpha   90.00
_cell.angle_beta   90.00
_cell.angle_gamma   90.00
#
_symmetry.space_group_name_H-M   'P 1'
#
loop_
_entity.id
_entity.type
_entity.pdbx_description
1 polymer ?
#
loop_
_entity_poly.entity_id
_entity_poly.type
_entity_poly.pdbx_seq_one_letter_code
_entity_poly.pdbx_strand_id
1 'polypeptide(L)'
;MGSKNGSSNEAPIHTVWVDSFAIGKYPVTNREYALFIKMKAYPPPPFWNKPKFSTPDHPVVGTSWYDANTYCNWLKELTGKPYLLPTEAEREKAARGGVEGCEYSWGNKLPGNHLGGRNDYLTIKGTEGKNGYNLYNMSEGIHEWCADWYDPNYYDISPNRNPNGPKRGVRRVARGGSWRHLIRFTRCAARSSLAPEKQFSDFGFRCAMNIY
;
A
#
# COMPACT_ATOMS: atom_id res chain seq x y z
N MET A 1 -6.54 -7.00 -13.56
CA MET A 1 -5.31 -6.63 -12.87
C MET A 1 -4.20 -6.44 -13.88
N GLY A 2 -3.22 -5.57 -13.63
CA GLY A 2 -2.12 -5.28 -14.56
C GLY A 2 -2.35 -4.13 -15.53
N SER A 3 -1.37 -3.86 -16.42
CA SER A 3 -1.40 -2.79 -17.43
C SER A 3 -0.62 -3.18 -18.69
N LYS A 4 -1.10 -2.73 -19.87
CA LYS A 4 -0.37 -2.84 -21.14
C LYS A 4 0.65 -1.71 -21.32
N ASN A 5 0.45 -0.60 -20.64
CA ASN A 5 1.23 0.64 -20.80
C ASN A 5 2.25 0.86 -19.67
N GLY A 6 2.48 -0.17 -18.87
CA GLY A 6 3.38 -0.12 -17.73
C GLY A 6 4.72 -0.82 -17.97
N SER A 7 5.37 -1.18 -16.87
CA SER A 7 6.58 -2.00 -16.88
C SER A 7 6.24 -3.46 -17.23
N SER A 8 7.22 -4.23 -17.69
CA SER A 8 7.02 -5.64 -18.06
C SER A 8 6.41 -6.50 -16.96
N ASN A 9 6.72 -6.21 -15.70
CA ASN A 9 6.18 -6.91 -14.54
C ASN A 9 4.70 -6.60 -14.23
N GLU A 10 4.08 -5.67 -14.96
CA GLU A 10 2.65 -5.36 -14.89
C GLU A 10 1.83 -6.15 -15.92
N ALA A 11 2.48 -6.91 -16.80
CA ALA A 11 1.87 -7.74 -17.83
C ALA A 11 1.96 -9.24 -17.45
N PRO A 12 1.05 -10.05 -18.01
CA PRO A 12 -0.10 -9.71 -18.82
C PRO A 12 -1.24 -9.08 -18.01
N ILE A 13 -2.10 -8.31 -18.68
CA ILE A 13 -3.40 -7.97 -18.09
C ILE A 13 -4.21 -9.26 -17.96
N HIS A 14 -4.77 -9.50 -16.78
CA HIS A 14 -5.56 -10.69 -16.49
C HIS A 14 -6.75 -10.39 -15.58
N THR A 15 -7.79 -11.21 -15.70
CA THR A 15 -8.97 -11.09 -14.85
C THR A 15 -8.71 -11.73 -13.51
N VAL A 16 -8.99 -10.97 -12.43
CA VAL A 16 -8.85 -11.43 -11.06
C VAL A 16 -10.16 -11.16 -10.31
N TRP A 17 -10.69 -12.20 -9.70
CA TRP A 17 -11.77 -12.10 -8.72
C TRP A 17 -11.17 -11.99 -7.32
N VAL A 18 -11.63 -11.02 -6.56
CA VAL A 18 -11.30 -10.85 -5.13
C VAL A 18 -12.59 -10.85 -4.35
N ASP A 19 -12.68 -11.75 -3.36
CA ASP A 19 -13.84 -11.84 -2.46
C ASP A 19 -14.00 -10.54 -1.64
N SER A 20 -15.08 -10.43 -0.87
CA SER A 20 -15.33 -9.23 -0.08
C SER A 20 -14.27 -9.05 1.01
N PHE A 21 -13.73 -7.86 1.11
CA PHE A 21 -12.75 -7.48 2.11
C PHE A 21 -12.97 -6.03 2.56
N ALA A 22 -12.55 -5.70 3.75
CA ALA A 22 -12.39 -4.32 4.19
C ALA A 22 -10.93 -3.91 4.10
N ILE A 23 -10.69 -2.63 3.83
CA ILE A 23 -9.35 -2.04 3.78
C ILE A 23 -9.36 -0.68 4.47
N GLY A 24 -8.27 -0.32 5.13
CA GLY A 24 -8.12 0.96 5.80
C GLY A 24 -8.39 2.13 4.83
N LYS A 25 -9.26 3.05 5.24
CA LYS A 25 -9.57 4.26 4.48
C LYS A 25 -8.32 5.10 4.21
N TYR A 26 -7.39 5.08 5.15
CA TYR A 26 -6.09 5.75 5.12
C TYR A 26 -4.97 4.75 5.37
N PRO A 27 -3.72 5.07 5.01
CA PRO A 27 -2.56 4.39 5.58
C PRO A 27 -2.56 4.51 7.10
N VAL A 28 -1.92 3.58 7.81
CA VAL A 28 -1.74 3.67 9.26
C VAL A 28 -0.95 4.94 9.59
N THR A 29 -1.50 5.71 10.53
CA THR A 29 -0.94 7.02 10.93
C THR A 29 0.08 6.88 12.06
N ASN A 30 0.92 7.92 12.24
CA ASN A 30 1.82 8.00 13.40
C ASN A 30 1.05 7.94 14.73
N ARG A 31 -0.13 8.56 14.80
CA ARG A 31 -1.00 8.51 15.99
C ARG A 31 -1.42 7.08 16.33
N GLU A 32 -1.85 6.31 15.36
CA GLU A 32 -2.25 4.91 15.55
C GLU A 32 -1.04 4.03 15.88
N TYR A 33 0.07 4.23 15.20
CA TYR A 33 1.29 3.47 15.43
C TYR A 33 1.93 3.78 16.79
N ALA A 34 1.77 5.01 17.33
CA ALA A 34 2.20 5.38 18.68
C ALA A 34 1.53 4.52 19.77
N LEU A 35 0.26 4.17 19.60
CA LEU A 35 -0.44 3.27 20.53
C LEU A 35 0.19 1.88 20.54
N PHE A 36 0.51 1.36 19.38
CA PHE A 36 1.20 0.07 19.23
C PHE A 36 2.58 0.09 19.90
N ILE A 37 3.40 1.12 19.63
CA ILE A 37 4.70 1.31 20.29
C ILE A 37 4.53 1.28 21.82
N LYS A 38 3.58 2.06 22.35
CA LYS A 38 3.33 2.16 23.79
C LYS A 38 2.86 0.84 24.41
N MET A 39 1.91 0.16 23.76
CA MET A 39 1.27 -1.05 24.32
C MET A 39 2.14 -2.29 24.25
N LYS A 40 2.99 -2.39 23.23
CA LYS A 40 3.87 -3.55 23.02
C LYS A 40 5.33 -3.27 23.41
N ALA A 41 5.66 -2.07 23.90
CA ALA A 41 7.05 -1.62 24.08
C ALA A 41 7.89 -1.84 22.82
N TYR A 42 7.25 -1.61 21.64
CA TYR A 42 7.86 -1.88 20.32
C TYR A 42 8.82 -0.75 19.94
N PRO A 43 9.96 -1.04 19.31
CA PRO A 43 10.90 0.00 18.90
C PRO A 43 10.27 0.91 17.83
N PRO A 44 10.46 2.23 17.93
CA PRO A 44 9.98 3.17 16.93
C PRO A 44 10.76 3.00 15.61
N PRO A 45 10.14 3.30 14.45
CA PRO A 45 10.83 3.29 13.16
C PRO A 45 11.98 4.31 13.10
N PRO A 46 12.99 4.14 12.21
CA PRO A 46 14.18 5.01 12.13
C PRO A 46 13.89 6.50 11.91
N PHE A 47 12.73 6.84 11.32
CA PHE A 47 12.35 8.23 11.01
C PHE A 47 11.36 8.85 12.00
N TRP A 48 11.02 8.15 13.07
CA TRP A 48 9.95 8.49 14.01
C TRP A 48 10.06 9.92 14.57
N ASN A 49 11.26 10.32 14.98
CA ASN A 49 11.52 11.63 15.60
C ASN A 49 11.97 12.70 14.59
N LYS A 50 11.91 12.44 13.29
CA LYS A 50 12.26 13.43 12.26
C LYS A 50 11.08 14.39 12.04
N PRO A 51 11.26 15.73 12.18
CA PRO A 51 10.16 16.70 12.07
C PRO A 51 9.30 16.53 10.81
N LYS A 52 9.91 16.18 9.67
CA LYS A 52 9.22 15.93 8.41
C LYS A 52 8.19 14.80 8.50
N PHE A 53 8.40 13.79 9.34
CA PHE A 53 7.62 12.56 9.39
C PHE A 53 6.86 12.34 10.70
N SER A 54 6.99 13.25 11.69
CA SER A 54 6.46 13.05 13.04
C SER A 54 5.07 13.62 13.28
N THR A 55 4.44 14.22 12.27
CA THR A 55 3.07 14.76 12.41
C THR A 55 2.10 13.59 12.71
N PRO A 56 1.28 13.69 13.79
CA PRO A 56 0.44 12.57 14.24
C PRO A 56 -0.49 11.98 13.18
N ASP A 57 -1.07 12.81 12.33
CA ASP A 57 -2.02 12.39 11.30
C ASP A 57 -1.36 12.09 9.94
N HIS A 58 -0.03 12.15 9.84
CA HIS A 58 0.69 11.65 8.67
C HIS A 58 0.84 10.12 8.72
N PRO A 59 0.95 9.47 7.56
CA PRO A 59 1.26 8.05 7.49
C PRO A 59 2.56 7.73 8.24
N VAL A 60 2.57 6.64 8.99
CA VAL A 60 3.81 6.11 9.55
C VAL A 60 4.74 5.65 8.43
N VAL A 61 6.00 6.02 8.51
CA VAL A 61 7.04 5.67 7.52
C VAL A 61 8.25 5.02 8.20
N GLY A 62 9.06 4.33 7.37
CA GLY A 62 10.22 3.62 7.89
C GLY A 62 9.88 2.29 8.53
N THR A 63 8.70 1.76 8.25
CA THR A 63 8.32 0.42 8.71
C THR A 63 8.82 -0.62 7.73
N SER A 64 9.45 -1.68 8.24
CA SER A 64 9.70 -2.90 7.50
C SER A 64 8.40 -3.66 7.26
N TRP A 65 8.42 -4.68 6.41
CA TRP A 65 7.27 -5.58 6.24
C TRP A 65 6.95 -6.32 7.55
N TYR A 66 7.98 -6.69 8.30
CA TYR A 66 7.80 -7.36 9.59
C TYR A 66 7.13 -6.46 10.63
N ASP A 67 7.49 -5.18 10.67
CA ASP A 67 6.85 -4.19 11.55
C ASP A 67 5.36 -4.04 11.21
N ALA A 68 5.05 -3.92 9.92
CA ALA A 68 3.69 -3.80 9.44
C ALA A 68 2.84 -5.05 9.76
N ASN A 69 3.40 -6.24 9.57
CA ASN A 69 2.73 -7.49 9.90
C ASN A 69 2.55 -7.66 11.42
N THR A 70 3.54 -7.26 12.22
CA THR A 70 3.45 -7.29 13.69
C THR A 70 2.36 -6.34 14.19
N TYR A 71 2.24 -5.15 13.60
CA TYR A 71 1.15 -4.22 13.88
C TYR A 71 -0.23 -4.84 13.58
N CYS A 72 -0.40 -5.47 12.42
CA CYS A 72 -1.66 -6.13 12.07
C CYS A 72 -2.01 -7.26 13.07
N ASN A 73 -1.02 -8.06 13.47
CA ASN A 73 -1.20 -9.11 14.48
C ASN A 73 -1.59 -8.55 15.85
N TRP A 74 -0.93 -7.47 16.29
CA TRP A 74 -1.32 -6.77 17.51
C TRP A 74 -2.76 -6.24 17.45
N LEU A 75 -3.14 -5.63 16.33
CA LEU A 75 -4.49 -5.10 16.17
C LEU A 75 -5.54 -6.22 16.15
N LYS A 76 -5.21 -7.37 15.56
CA LYS A 76 -6.03 -8.58 15.63
C LYS A 76 -6.19 -9.09 17.07
N GLU A 77 -5.12 -9.19 17.85
CA GLU A 77 -5.16 -9.56 19.26
C GLU A 77 -6.02 -8.59 20.09
N LEU A 78 -5.83 -7.29 19.85
CA LEU A 78 -6.52 -6.24 20.61
C LEU A 78 -8.03 -6.20 20.34
N THR A 79 -8.44 -6.47 19.10
CA THR A 79 -9.84 -6.24 18.64
C THR A 79 -10.63 -7.52 18.42
N GLY A 80 -9.97 -8.68 18.36
CA GLY A 80 -10.58 -9.95 17.96
C GLY A 80 -10.94 -10.05 16.47
N LYS A 81 -10.62 -9.02 15.66
CA LYS A 81 -10.92 -8.98 14.22
C LYS A 81 -9.71 -9.45 13.39
N PRO A 82 -9.91 -10.08 12.21
CA PRO A 82 -8.85 -10.70 11.43
C PRO A 82 -8.04 -9.67 10.60
N TYR A 83 -7.43 -8.69 11.25
CA TYR A 83 -6.57 -7.70 10.59
C TYR A 83 -5.32 -8.34 10.00
N LEU A 84 -4.96 -7.91 8.79
CA LEU A 84 -3.80 -8.36 8.02
C LEU A 84 -3.34 -7.26 7.05
N LEU A 85 -2.20 -7.46 6.38
CA LEU A 85 -1.83 -6.66 5.23
C LEU A 85 -2.69 -7.08 4.03
N PRO A 86 -3.13 -6.13 3.17
CA PRO A 86 -3.84 -6.48 1.95
C PRO A 86 -2.95 -7.32 1.02
N THR A 87 -3.54 -8.22 0.26
CA THR A 87 -2.87 -8.84 -0.89
C THR A 87 -2.61 -7.79 -1.98
N GLU A 88 -1.69 -8.07 -2.89
CA GLU A 88 -1.42 -7.21 -4.04
C GLU A 88 -2.69 -6.98 -4.88
N ALA A 89 -3.50 -8.02 -5.06
CA ALA A 89 -4.75 -7.95 -5.82
C ALA A 89 -5.81 -7.08 -5.12
N GLU A 90 -5.99 -7.24 -3.81
CA GLU A 90 -6.88 -6.40 -3.00
C GLU A 90 -6.45 -4.94 -3.07
N ARG A 91 -5.14 -4.67 -2.93
CA ARG A 91 -4.61 -3.32 -2.98
C ARG A 91 -4.80 -2.67 -4.35
N GLU A 92 -4.62 -3.40 -5.47
CA GLU A 92 -4.88 -2.87 -6.82
C GLU A 92 -6.38 -2.63 -7.06
N LYS A 93 -7.25 -3.58 -6.69
CA LYS A 93 -8.71 -3.40 -6.75
C LYS A 93 -9.16 -2.17 -5.96
N ALA A 94 -8.65 -2.03 -4.74
CA ALA A 94 -8.93 -0.88 -3.90
C ALA A 94 -8.45 0.44 -4.53
N ALA A 95 -7.25 0.45 -5.13
CA ALA A 95 -6.70 1.64 -5.79
C ALA A 95 -7.55 2.10 -6.98
N ARG A 96 -8.05 1.17 -7.78
CA ARG A 96 -8.91 1.49 -8.94
C ARG A 96 -10.28 2.07 -8.57
N GLY A 97 -10.72 1.94 -7.31
CA GLY A 97 -11.93 2.61 -6.83
C GLY A 97 -13.22 2.21 -7.55
N GLY A 98 -13.29 0.98 -8.11
CA GLY A 98 -14.45 0.49 -8.87
C GLY A 98 -14.43 0.81 -10.36
N VAL A 99 -13.38 1.49 -10.87
CA VAL A 99 -13.25 1.82 -12.29
C VAL A 99 -12.25 0.87 -12.94
N GLU A 100 -12.74 0.00 -13.83
CA GLU A 100 -11.90 -0.91 -14.57
C GLU A 100 -10.91 -0.15 -15.47
N GLY A 101 -9.65 -0.59 -15.49
CA GLY A 101 -8.60 0.03 -16.30
C GLY A 101 -8.16 1.42 -15.85
N CYS A 102 -8.68 1.94 -14.72
CA CYS A 102 -8.30 3.23 -14.19
C CYS A 102 -6.78 3.30 -13.95
N GLU A 103 -6.14 4.33 -14.49
CA GLU A 103 -4.68 4.46 -14.44
C GLU A 103 -4.20 4.92 -13.04
N TYR A 104 -4.87 5.93 -12.47
CA TYR A 104 -4.60 6.45 -11.13
C TYR A 104 -5.86 6.36 -10.26
N SER A 105 -5.71 6.42 -8.97
CA SER A 105 -6.84 6.35 -8.04
C SER A 105 -7.85 7.51 -8.19
N TRP A 106 -7.44 8.62 -8.74
CA TRP A 106 -8.30 9.78 -9.05
C TRP A 106 -8.83 9.78 -10.49
N GLY A 107 -8.45 8.82 -11.34
CA GLY A 107 -8.86 8.75 -12.75
C GLY A 107 -7.67 8.74 -13.71
N ASN A 108 -7.96 9.03 -15.00
CA ASN A 108 -6.94 8.96 -16.07
C ASN A 108 -6.32 10.31 -16.43
N LYS A 109 -6.83 11.42 -15.88
CA LYS A 109 -6.26 12.75 -16.13
C LYS A 109 -5.05 12.96 -15.22
N LEU A 110 -3.93 13.35 -15.81
CA LEU A 110 -2.77 13.79 -15.04
C LEU A 110 -3.09 15.15 -14.41
N PRO A 111 -2.96 15.33 -13.11
CA PRO A 111 -3.06 16.65 -12.50
C PRO A 111 -1.91 17.52 -13.00
N GLY A 112 -2.20 18.80 -13.29
CA GLY A 112 -1.28 19.71 -13.98
C GLY A 112 0.07 20.01 -13.31
N ASN A 113 0.29 19.55 -12.07
CA ASN A 113 1.49 19.84 -11.28
C ASN A 113 2.15 18.60 -10.64
N HIS A 114 1.85 17.38 -11.10
CA HIS A 114 2.45 16.17 -10.54
C HIS A 114 3.85 15.93 -11.12
N LEU A 115 4.86 16.48 -10.46
CA LEU A 115 6.25 16.23 -10.83
C LEU A 115 7.01 15.31 -9.87
N GLY A 116 6.33 14.76 -8.85
CA GLY A 116 6.99 13.97 -7.78
C GLY A 116 7.77 14.84 -6.79
N GLY A 117 8.19 14.25 -5.68
CA GLY A 117 9.05 14.95 -4.71
C GLY A 117 8.36 15.98 -3.80
N ARG A 118 7.05 16.09 -3.82
CA ARG A 118 6.29 17.04 -3.01
C ARG A 118 6.00 16.52 -1.60
N ASN A 119 6.27 17.37 -0.61
CA ASN A 119 6.06 17.03 0.80
C ASN A 119 4.58 16.96 1.22
N ASP A 120 3.69 17.63 0.49
CA ASP A 120 2.25 17.64 0.70
C ASP A 120 1.59 16.27 0.47
N TYR A 121 2.24 15.35 -0.23
CA TYR A 121 1.81 13.96 -0.38
C TYR A 121 1.89 13.11 0.90
N LEU A 122 2.54 13.60 1.95
CA LEU A 122 2.58 12.92 3.24
C LEU A 122 1.33 13.13 4.09
N THR A 123 0.38 13.95 3.65
CA THR A 123 -0.86 14.13 4.39
C THR A 123 -1.74 12.89 4.33
N ILE A 124 -2.56 12.66 5.36
CA ILE A 124 -3.48 11.50 5.42
C ILE A 124 -4.50 11.47 4.27
N LYS A 125 -4.85 12.63 3.73
CA LYS A 125 -5.84 12.73 2.66
C LYS A 125 -5.22 12.82 1.26
N GLY A 126 -3.89 12.90 1.15
CA GLY A 126 -3.21 13.17 -0.12
C GLY A 126 -3.62 14.51 -0.74
N THR A 127 -3.22 14.72 -1.99
CA THR A 127 -3.55 15.94 -2.73
C THR A 127 -4.76 15.78 -3.65
N GLU A 128 -5.00 14.57 -4.14
CA GLU A 128 -6.05 14.27 -5.12
C GLU A 128 -7.38 13.80 -4.48
N GLY A 129 -7.41 13.71 -3.15
CA GLY A 129 -8.62 13.32 -2.42
C GLY A 129 -8.88 11.81 -2.44
N LYS A 130 -10.16 11.45 -2.43
CA LYS A 130 -10.62 10.07 -2.32
C LYS A 130 -11.00 9.47 -3.69
N ASN A 131 -10.76 8.18 -3.86
CA ASN A 131 -11.24 7.44 -5.02
C ASN A 131 -12.73 7.02 -4.90
N GLY A 132 -13.24 6.28 -5.89
CA GLY A 132 -14.64 5.83 -5.92
C GLY A 132 -15.06 4.93 -4.75
N TYR A 133 -14.13 4.33 -4.02
CA TYR A 133 -14.38 3.58 -2.78
C TYR A 133 -14.17 4.42 -1.52
N ASN A 134 -14.05 5.72 -1.63
CA ASN A 134 -13.75 6.66 -0.53
C ASN A 134 -12.41 6.39 0.16
N LEU A 135 -11.43 5.82 -0.54
CA LEU A 135 -10.08 5.56 -0.05
C LEU A 135 -9.14 6.68 -0.46
N TYR A 136 -8.22 7.05 0.42
CA TYR A 136 -7.23 8.11 0.22
C TYR A 136 -5.82 7.55 0.03
N ASN A 137 -4.94 8.30 -0.63
CA ASN A 137 -3.52 7.99 -0.84
C ASN A 137 -3.28 6.65 -1.54
N MET A 138 -4.17 6.28 -2.49
CA MET A 138 -4.05 4.99 -3.16
C MET A 138 -3.01 5.00 -4.31
N SER A 139 -2.68 6.17 -4.85
CA SER A 139 -1.70 6.38 -5.93
C SER A 139 -0.68 7.46 -5.61
N GLU A 140 -0.44 7.73 -4.33
CA GLU A 140 0.49 8.76 -3.87
C GLU A 140 0.88 8.55 -2.40
N GLY A 141 1.69 9.46 -1.86
CA GLY A 141 2.07 9.47 -0.45
C GLY A 141 3.22 8.53 -0.17
N ILE A 142 2.94 7.30 0.15
CA ILE A 142 3.93 6.29 0.51
C ILE A 142 3.72 4.97 -0.23
N HIS A 143 4.80 4.23 -0.44
CA HIS A 143 4.69 2.81 -0.76
C HIS A 143 4.04 2.06 0.38
N GLU A 144 3.06 1.24 0.08
CA GLU A 144 2.36 0.42 1.06
C GLU A 144 2.69 -1.05 0.87
N TRP A 145 3.16 -1.68 1.94
CA TRP A 145 3.42 -3.10 2.00
C TRP A 145 2.16 -3.92 1.75
N CYS A 146 2.31 -4.97 0.94
CA CYS A 146 1.30 -6.02 0.73
C CYS A 146 1.76 -7.34 1.35
N ALA A 147 0.82 -8.26 1.54
CA ALA A 147 1.09 -9.57 2.13
C ALA A 147 1.98 -10.45 1.24
N ASP A 148 1.90 -10.25 -0.06
CA ASP A 148 2.48 -11.12 -1.09
C ASP A 148 4.00 -11.07 -1.14
N TRP A 149 4.63 -12.23 -1.40
CA TRP A 149 5.95 -12.26 -1.97
C TRP A 149 5.92 -11.72 -3.40
N TYR A 150 6.98 -11.07 -3.82
CA TYR A 150 7.09 -10.52 -5.15
C TYR A 150 7.81 -11.47 -6.10
N ASP A 151 7.20 -11.67 -7.27
CA ASP A 151 7.80 -12.26 -8.46
C ASP A 151 7.39 -11.42 -9.67
N PRO A 152 8.34 -10.95 -10.51
CA PRO A 152 8.01 -10.15 -11.70
C PRO A 152 7.14 -10.89 -12.71
N ASN A 153 7.22 -12.22 -12.77
CA ASN A 153 6.51 -13.07 -13.71
C ASN A 153 5.24 -13.71 -13.11
N TYR A 154 4.88 -13.36 -11.87
CA TYR A 154 3.74 -14.00 -11.20
C TYR A 154 2.42 -13.90 -11.97
N TYR A 155 2.22 -12.82 -12.74
CA TYR A 155 0.97 -12.61 -13.48
C TYR A 155 0.73 -13.64 -14.59
N ASP A 156 1.77 -14.31 -15.09
CA ASP A 156 1.66 -15.39 -16.07
C ASP A 156 0.99 -16.65 -15.50
N ILE A 157 1.10 -16.85 -14.18
CA ILE A 157 0.62 -18.04 -13.47
C ILE A 157 -0.37 -17.73 -12.34
N SER A 158 -0.75 -16.46 -12.21
CA SER A 158 -1.65 -16.01 -11.15
C SER A 158 -3.01 -16.72 -11.25
N PRO A 159 -3.54 -17.29 -10.14
CA PRO A 159 -4.89 -17.79 -10.14
C PRO A 159 -5.90 -16.66 -10.35
N ASN A 160 -7.02 -16.98 -11.00
CA ASN A 160 -8.07 -16.00 -11.26
C ASN A 160 -8.89 -15.60 -10.03
N ARG A 161 -8.77 -16.32 -8.91
CA ARG A 161 -9.50 -16.05 -7.68
C ARG A 161 -8.58 -15.92 -6.50
N ASN A 162 -8.68 -14.79 -5.79
CA ASN A 162 -7.95 -14.47 -4.56
C ASN A 162 -6.44 -14.77 -4.65
N PRO A 163 -5.73 -14.27 -5.69
CA PRO A 163 -4.28 -14.47 -5.76
C PRO A 163 -3.60 -13.84 -4.53
N ASN A 164 -2.64 -14.53 -3.97
CA ASN A 164 -1.89 -14.14 -2.78
C ASN A 164 -0.36 -14.21 -2.97
N GLY A 165 0.07 -14.11 -4.24
CA GLY A 165 1.47 -14.15 -4.61
C GLY A 165 2.09 -15.56 -4.60
N PRO A 166 3.37 -15.66 -4.94
CA PRO A 166 4.10 -16.92 -4.87
C PRO A 166 4.28 -17.38 -3.42
N LYS A 167 4.41 -18.69 -3.21
CA LYS A 167 4.56 -19.29 -1.86
C LYS A 167 5.82 -18.81 -1.11
N ARG A 168 6.86 -18.40 -1.84
CA ARG A 168 8.14 -17.93 -1.30
C ARG A 168 8.76 -16.88 -2.21
N GLY A 169 9.65 -16.07 -1.66
CA GLY A 169 10.37 -15.04 -2.39
C GLY A 169 11.43 -14.39 -1.50
N VAL A 170 12.16 -13.43 -2.03
CA VAL A 170 13.19 -12.64 -1.32
C VAL A 170 12.76 -11.19 -1.11
N ARG A 171 11.69 -10.77 -1.78
CA ARG A 171 11.13 -9.41 -1.69
C ARG A 171 9.63 -9.48 -1.48
N ARG A 172 9.09 -8.53 -0.73
CA ARG A 172 7.65 -8.34 -0.56
C ARG A 172 7.14 -7.29 -1.53
N VAL A 173 5.89 -7.46 -1.96
CA VAL A 173 5.21 -6.47 -2.81
C VAL A 173 4.97 -5.18 -2.03
N ALA A 174 5.15 -4.05 -2.70
CA ALA A 174 4.70 -2.74 -2.26
C ALA A 174 3.99 -2.03 -3.41
N ARG A 175 2.98 -1.21 -3.10
CA ARG A 175 2.12 -0.58 -4.08
C ARG A 175 1.87 0.89 -3.76
N GLY A 176 1.32 1.66 -4.73
CA GLY A 176 0.86 3.03 -4.56
C GLY A 176 1.87 4.11 -4.94
N GLY A 177 3.14 3.75 -5.14
CA GLY A 177 4.21 4.75 -5.37
C GLY A 177 4.51 5.55 -4.11
N SER A 178 5.28 6.62 -4.24
CA SER A 178 5.61 7.46 -3.08
C SER A 178 5.87 8.91 -3.47
N TRP A 179 5.88 9.81 -2.49
CA TRP A 179 6.22 11.22 -2.60
C TRP A 179 7.60 11.47 -3.25
N ARG A 180 8.46 10.46 -3.32
CA ARG A 180 9.81 10.53 -3.91
C ARG A 180 9.83 10.22 -5.40
N HIS A 181 8.76 9.64 -5.93
CA HIS A 181 8.75 9.09 -7.28
C HIS A 181 8.03 9.98 -8.27
N LEU A 182 8.39 9.83 -9.54
CA LEU A 182 7.63 10.40 -10.66
C LEU A 182 6.25 9.72 -10.72
N ILE A 183 5.26 10.48 -11.16
CA ILE A 183 3.86 10.05 -11.21
C ILE A 183 3.64 8.72 -11.92
N ARG A 184 4.43 8.39 -12.94
CA ARG A 184 4.32 7.10 -13.65
C ARG A 184 4.47 5.87 -12.76
N PHE A 185 5.13 6.03 -11.60
CA PHE A 185 5.31 4.95 -10.62
C PHE A 185 4.20 4.88 -9.58
N THR A 186 3.22 5.79 -9.63
CA THR A 186 2.09 5.83 -8.71
C THR A 186 0.80 5.27 -9.31
N ARG A 187 0.84 4.79 -10.56
CA ARG A 187 -0.32 4.18 -11.25
C ARG A 187 -0.87 3.00 -10.44
N CYS A 188 -2.17 2.77 -10.54
CA CYS A 188 -2.83 1.66 -9.85
C CYS A 188 -2.17 0.29 -10.16
N ALA A 189 -1.70 0.09 -11.39
CA ALA A 189 -1.04 -1.14 -11.83
C ALA A 189 0.46 -1.18 -11.51
N ALA A 190 1.10 -0.05 -11.18
CA ALA A 190 2.54 -0.01 -10.93
C ALA A 190 2.93 -0.92 -9.77
N ARG A 191 3.88 -1.83 -10.02
CA ARG A 191 4.37 -2.80 -9.04
C ARG A 191 5.72 -2.37 -8.51
N SER A 192 5.88 -2.41 -7.21
CA SER A 192 7.14 -2.21 -6.51
C SER A 192 7.43 -3.37 -5.57
N SER A 193 8.65 -3.50 -5.14
CA SER A 193 9.04 -4.53 -4.18
C SER A 193 10.30 -4.14 -3.43
N LEU A 194 10.44 -4.67 -2.23
CA LEU A 194 11.62 -4.45 -1.40
C LEU A 194 11.86 -5.68 -0.51
N ALA A 195 13.12 -5.89 -0.11
CA ALA A 195 13.44 -6.92 0.87
C ALA A 195 12.72 -6.60 2.20
N PRO A 196 12.10 -7.61 2.86
CA PRO A 196 11.14 -7.40 3.94
C PRO A 196 11.69 -6.69 5.19
N GLU A 197 13.00 -6.75 5.41
CA GLU A 197 13.68 -6.11 6.54
C GLU A 197 14.01 -4.63 6.30
N LYS A 198 13.90 -4.13 5.08
CA LYS A 198 14.30 -2.75 4.74
C LYS A 198 13.29 -1.72 5.25
N GLN A 199 13.83 -0.59 5.67
CA GLN A 199 13.09 0.53 6.25
C GLN A 199 13.47 1.82 5.54
N PHE A 200 12.61 2.34 4.66
CA PHE A 200 12.81 3.62 3.97
C PHE A 200 11.75 4.65 4.36
N SER A 201 12.11 5.92 4.30
CA SER A 201 11.26 7.05 4.70
C SER A 201 9.99 7.25 3.84
N ASP A 202 9.80 6.45 2.85
CA ASP A 202 8.66 6.45 1.94
C ASP A 202 7.93 5.09 1.88
N PHE A 203 8.18 4.20 2.87
CA PHE A 203 7.50 2.92 3.04
C PHE A 203 6.71 2.89 4.33
N GLY A 204 5.45 2.52 4.23
CA GLY A 204 4.50 2.29 5.31
C GLY A 204 3.49 1.22 4.89
N PHE A 205 2.27 1.27 5.42
CA PHE A 205 1.26 0.25 5.15
C PHE A 205 -0.16 0.72 5.50
N ARG A 206 -1.14 -0.03 5.04
CA ARG A 206 -2.52 0.01 5.57
C ARG A 206 -2.98 -1.38 5.92
N CYS A 207 -3.93 -1.48 6.84
CA CYS A 207 -4.53 -2.75 7.21
C CYS A 207 -5.67 -3.11 6.26
N ALA A 208 -5.91 -4.42 6.15
CA ALA A 208 -7.10 -4.99 5.56
C ALA A 208 -7.69 -6.06 6.48
N MET A 209 -8.87 -6.57 6.18
CA MET A 209 -9.44 -7.75 6.82
C MET A 209 -10.44 -8.42 5.87
N ASN A 210 -10.50 -9.74 5.91
CA ASN A 210 -11.51 -10.52 5.20
C ASN A 210 -12.88 -10.33 5.87
N ILE A 211 -13.93 -10.24 5.05
CA ILE A 211 -15.33 -10.18 5.49
C ILE A 211 -15.97 -11.51 5.08
N TYR A 212 -16.34 -12.29 6.07
CA TYR A 212 -17.03 -13.58 5.89
C TYR A 212 -18.53 -13.40 6.07
#